data_5055c3087a0aaa518ff7092bf09b4ecd
#
_entry.id   5055c3087a0aaa518ff7092bf09b4ecd
#
_cell.length_a   1.000
_cell.length_b   1.000
_cell.length_c   1.000
_cell.angle_alpha   90.00
_cell.angle_beta   90.00
_cell.angle_gamma   90.00
#
_symmetry.space_group_name_H-M   'P 1'
#
loop_
_entity.id
_entity.type
_entity.pdbx_description
1 polymer ?
#
loop_
_entity_poly.entity_id
_entity_poly.type
_entity_poly.pdbx_seq_one_letter_code
_entity_poly.pdbx_strand_id
1 'polypeptide(L)' 'PKIDLRNAEAMRREMAAVYRDMRAKRIDVHDGTRLVYVLNALRQAYETDVLQKRLEKLESFYGTQHQKAP' A
#
# COMPACT_ATOMS: atom_id res chain seq x y z
N PRO A 1 -1.55 -18.53 -10.47
CA PRO A 1 -1.61 -17.12 -10.83
C PRO A 1 -0.68 -16.29 -9.96
N LYS A 2 -0.08 -15.31 -10.58
CA LYS A 2 0.84 -14.44 -9.88
C LYS A 2 0.10 -13.47 -8.97
N ILE A 3 0.64 -13.27 -7.78
CA ILE A 3 0.16 -12.23 -6.89
C ILE A 3 0.77 -10.91 -7.34
N ASP A 4 -0.08 -9.91 -7.52
CA ASP A 4 0.35 -8.60 -7.96
C ASP A 4 0.29 -7.64 -6.78
N LEU A 5 1.45 -7.15 -6.36
CA LEU A 5 1.56 -6.21 -5.23
C LEU A 5 2.29 -4.94 -5.64
N ARG A 6 2.21 -4.57 -6.92
CA ARG A 6 2.96 -3.44 -7.46
C ARG A 6 2.51 -2.09 -6.93
N ASN A 7 1.25 -1.98 -6.55
CA ASN A 7 0.72 -0.71 -6.06
C ASN A 7 -0.42 -0.97 -5.09
N ALA A 8 -0.92 0.10 -4.47
CA ALA A 8 -1.97 -0.01 -3.45
C ALA A 8 -3.26 -0.61 -4.01
N GLU A 9 -3.60 -0.29 -5.26
CA GLU A 9 -4.81 -0.83 -5.88
C GLU A 9 -4.68 -2.33 -6.09
N ALA A 10 -3.53 -2.80 -6.57
CA ALA A 10 -3.29 -4.23 -6.75
C ALA A 10 -3.35 -4.95 -5.41
N MET A 11 -2.80 -4.36 -4.36
CA MET A 11 -2.86 -4.92 -3.01
C MET A 11 -4.30 -5.02 -2.51
N ARG A 12 -5.11 -3.99 -2.77
CA ARG A 12 -6.54 -4.03 -2.39
C ARG A 12 -7.29 -5.12 -3.14
N ARG A 13 -6.95 -5.34 -4.41
CA ARG A 13 -7.56 -6.43 -5.18
C ARG A 13 -7.21 -7.78 -4.58
N GLU A 14 -5.98 -7.95 -4.12
CA GLU A 14 -5.58 -9.18 -3.45
C GLU A 14 -6.35 -9.37 -2.14
N MET A 15 -6.54 -8.30 -1.38
CA MET A 15 -7.33 -8.36 -0.16
C MET A 15 -8.77 -8.77 -0.46
N ALA A 16 -9.35 -8.23 -1.52
CA ALA A 16 -10.71 -8.61 -1.93
C ALA A 16 -10.77 -10.07 -2.36
N ALA A 17 -9.72 -10.56 -3.04
CA ALA A 17 -9.65 -11.96 -3.46
C ALA A 17 -9.60 -12.88 -2.24
N VAL A 18 -8.82 -12.52 -1.22
CA VAL A 18 -8.75 -13.30 0.01
C VAL A 18 -10.11 -13.32 0.69
N TYR A 19 -10.79 -12.18 0.73
CA TYR A 19 -12.12 -12.09 1.33
C TYR A 19 -13.10 -13.01 0.61
N ARG A 20 -13.09 -12.99 -0.73
CA ARG A 20 -13.96 -13.88 -1.51
C ARG A 20 -13.66 -15.34 -1.23
N ASP A 21 -12.39 -15.68 -1.11
CA ASP A 21 -11.97 -17.05 -0.83
C ASP A 21 -12.42 -17.49 0.56
N MET A 22 -12.38 -16.57 1.54
CA MET A 22 -12.91 -16.88 2.88
C MET A 22 -14.42 -17.12 2.84
N ARG A 23 -15.16 -16.29 2.12
CA ARG A 23 -16.61 -16.43 2.00
C ARG A 23 -16.98 -17.71 1.27
N ALA A 24 -16.19 -18.11 0.31
CA ALA A 24 -16.41 -19.33 -0.45
C ALA A 24 -15.84 -20.57 0.28
N LYS A 25 -15.26 -20.38 1.44
CA LYS A 25 -14.67 -21.44 2.26
C LYS A 25 -13.52 -22.16 1.55
N ARG A 26 -12.87 -21.48 0.61
CA ARG A 26 -11.68 -22.02 -0.03
C ARG A 26 -10.45 -21.90 0.87
N ILE A 27 -10.43 -20.89 1.73
CA ILE A 27 -9.40 -20.76 2.74
C ILE A 27 -10.05 -20.56 4.10
N ASP A 28 -9.36 -20.98 5.14
CA ASP A 28 -9.82 -20.82 6.50
C ASP A 28 -9.87 -19.33 6.87
N VAL A 29 -10.87 -18.93 7.64
CA VAL A 29 -11.03 -17.55 8.08
C VAL A 29 -9.81 -17.08 8.87
N HIS A 30 -9.24 -17.94 9.69
CA HIS A 30 -8.06 -17.60 10.47
C HIS A 30 -6.87 -17.27 9.57
N ASP A 31 -6.63 -18.13 8.58
CA ASP A 31 -5.54 -17.91 7.61
C ASP A 31 -5.81 -16.68 6.75
N GLY A 32 -7.05 -16.52 6.30
CA GLY A 32 -7.43 -15.37 5.50
C GLY A 32 -7.24 -14.06 6.25
N THR A 33 -7.59 -14.04 7.53
CA THR A 33 -7.42 -12.86 8.36
C THR A 33 -5.95 -12.48 8.47
N ARG A 34 -5.07 -13.46 8.62
CA ARG A 34 -3.63 -13.22 8.67
C ARG A 34 -3.10 -12.67 7.35
N LEU A 35 -3.59 -13.24 6.23
CA LEU A 35 -3.19 -12.75 4.91
C LEU A 35 -3.62 -11.31 4.69
N VAL A 36 -4.84 -10.97 5.07
CA VAL A 36 -5.34 -9.61 4.93
C VAL A 36 -4.54 -8.66 5.83
N TYR A 37 -4.20 -9.10 7.04
CA TYR A 37 -3.38 -8.29 7.93
C TYR A 37 -2.04 -7.94 7.29
N VAL A 38 -1.36 -8.93 6.72
CA VAL A 38 -0.07 -8.71 6.07
C VAL A 38 -0.23 -7.81 4.85
N LEU A 39 -1.26 -8.05 4.02
CA LEU A 39 -1.51 -7.23 2.85
C LEU A 39 -1.80 -5.78 3.22
N ASN A 40 -2.55 -5.58 4.29
CA ASN A 40 -2.86 -4.23 4.77
C ASN A 40 -1.60 -3.53 5.26
N ALA A 41 -0.73 -4.24 5.97
CA ALA A 41 0.54 -3.68 6.42
C ALA A 41 1.42 -3.28 5.23
N LEU A 42 1.47 -4.12 4.21
CA LEU A 42 2.22 -3.82 2.99
C LEU A 42 1.64 -2.59 2.27
N ARG A 43 0.32 -2.52 2.19
CA ARG A 43 -0.36 -1.38 1.56
C ARG A 43 -0.04 -0.08 2.30
N GLN A 44 -0.11 -0.12 3.62
CA GLN A 44 0.19 1.05 4.43
C GLN A 44 1.64 1.49 4.26
N ALA A 45 2.57 0.55 4.24
CA ALA A 45 3.97 0.84 4.04
C ALA A 45 4.21 1.46 2.66
N TYR A 46 3.55 0.92 1.63
CA TYR A 46 3.65 1.45 0.28
C TYR A 46 3.14 2.89 0.21
N GLU A 47 1.97 3.14 0.79
CA GLU A 47 1.37 4.47 0.76
C GLU A 47 2.22 5.47 1.53
N THR A 48 2.82 5.05 2.64
CA THR A 48 3.72 5.90 3.41
C THR A 48 4.95 6.26 2.59
N ASP A 49 5.52 5.29 1.89
CA ASP A 49 6.70 5.52 1.05
C ASP A 49 6.40 6.49 -0.09
N VAL A 50 5.26 6.31 -0.76
CA VAL A 50 4.85 7.21 -1.83
C VAL A 50 4.66 8.63 -1.30
N LEU A 51 3.98 8.75 -0.16
CA LEU A 51 3.73 10.04 0.45
C LEU A 51 5.03 10.72 0.87
N GLN A 52 5.95 9.95 1.43
CA GLN A 52 7.26 10.46 1.84
C GLN A 52 8.03 11.01 0.64
N LYS A 53 8.02 10.28 -0.46
CA LYS A 53 8.70 10.73 -1.68
C LYS A 53 8.09 12.00 -2.24
N ARG A 54 6.77 12.12 -2.19
CA ARG A 54 6.09 13.34 -2.61
C ARG A 54 6.45 14.51 -1.73
N LEU A 55 6.50 14.26 -0.43
CA LEU A 55 6.86 15.29 0.54
C LEU A 55 8.28 15.78 0.33
N GLU A 56 9.22 14.85 0.12
CA GLU A 56 10.60 15.20 -0.16
C GLU A 56 10.72 16.06 -1.42
N LYS A 57 9.97 15.71 -2.45
CA LYS A 57 9.96 16.47 -3.70
C LYS A 57 9.44 17.88 -3.46
N LEU A 58 8.38 18.01 -2.69
CA LEU A 58 7.79 19.30 -2.37
C LEU A 58 8.73 20.14 -1.51
N GLU A 59 9.36 19.52 -0.53
CA GLU A 59 10.33 20.21 0.33
C GLU A 59 11.52 20.71 -0.47
N SER A 60 11.99 19.89 -1.39
CA SER A 60 13.09 20.27 -2.27
C SER A 60 12.71 21.48 -3.12
N PHE A 61 11.53 21.46 -3.71
CA PHE A 61 11.03 22.58 -4.52
C PHE A 61 10.88 23.83 -3.67
N TYR A 62 10.26 23.70 -2.51
CA TYR A 62 10.01 24.81 -1.59
C TYR A 62 11.32 25.38 -1.07
N GLY A 63 12.25 24.52 -0.70
CA GLY A 63 13.57 24.94 -0.22
C GLY A 63 14.35 25.72 -1.27
N THR A 64 14.28 25.25 -2.51
CA THR A 64 14.93 25.95 -3.63
C THR A 64 14.35 27.34 -3.83
N GLN A 65 13.03 27.46 -3.73
CA GLN A 65 12.35 28.74 -3.86
C GLN A 65 12.76 29.69 -2.73
N HIS A 66 12.82 29.17 -1.52
CA HIS A 66 13.14 29.98 -0.33
C HIS A 66 14.62 30.36 -0.25
N GLN A 67 15.49 29.52 -0.77
CA GLN A 67 16.93 29.80 -0.75
C GLN A 67 17.31 30.98 -1.61
N LYS A 68 16.47 31.40 -2.52
CA LYS A 68 16.71 32.55 -3.37
C LYS A 68 16.34 33.86 -2.69
N ALA A 69 15.64 33.78 -1.60
CA ALA A 69 15.27 34.98 -0.85
C ALA A 69 16.50 35.54 -0.12
N PRO A 70 16.73 36.82 -0.18
CA PRO A 70 17.84 37.44 0.55
C PRO A 70 17.60 37.43 2.05
#